data_5008dbed8fcfe2bc27663af43f0c77ad
#
_entry.id   5008dbed8fcfe2bc27663af43f0c77ad
#
_cell.length_a   1.000
_cell.length_b   1.000
_cell.length_c   1.000
_cell.angle_alpha   90.00
_cell.angle_beta   90.00
_cell.angle_gamma   90.00
#
_symmetry.space_group_name_H-M   'P 1'
#
loop_
_entity.id
_entity.type
_entity.pdbx_description
1 polymer ?
#
loop_
_entity_poly.entity_id
_entity_poly.type
_entity_poly.pdbx_seq_one_letter_code
_entity_poly.pdbx_strand_id
1 'polypeptide(L)'
;MANKKDLNFETKVIHAGQKSDPTTGAVMTPIVLASTYEQSSPGVHKGYDYSRSTNPTREAFEECITSLENGIKGFGFSSGVAAISACVELLQPGDHIIAMDDLYGCLLYTSPSPRDKRQSRMPSSA
;
A
#
# COMPACT_ATOMS: atom_id res chain seq x y z
N MET A 1 20.23 19.80 9.53
CA MET A 1 18.85 19.39 9.27
C MET A 1 18.46 18.36 10.32
N ALA A 2 17.35 18.54 11.03
CA ALA A 2 16.88 17.58 12.03
C ALA A 2 16.64 16.21 11.37
N ASN A 3 17.02 15.16 12.06
CA ASN A 3 16.82 13.80 11.57
C ASN A 3 15.30 13.54 11.47
N LYS A 4 14.79 13.14 10.31
CA LYS A 4 13.34 12.94 10.07
C LYS A 4 12.68 11.98 11.08
N LYS A 5 13.47 11.18 11.81
CA LYS A 5 12.96 10.25 12.83
C LYS A 5 12.57 10.93 14.16
N ASP A 6 13.10 12.13 14.43
CA ASP A 6 12.93 12.82 15.72
C ASP A 6 11.83 13.92 15.69
N LEU A 7 11.04 13.96 14.62
CA LEU A 7 9.93 14.91 14.50
C LEU A 7 8.74 14.46 15.35
N ASN A 8 8.05 15.42 15.99
CA ASN A 8 6.79 15.19 16.67
C ASN A 8 5.71 14.73 15.68
N PHE A 9 4.70 14.01 16.18
CA PHE A 9 3.63 13.44 15.38
C PHE A 9 2.95 14.48 14.48
N GLU A 10 2.59 15.64 15.04
CA GLU A 10 1.93 16.73 14.31
C GLU A 10 2.81 17.26 13.16
N THR A 11 4.11 17.31 13.37
CA THR A 11 5.07 17.72 12.33
C THR A 11 5.21 16.66 11.26
N LYS A 12 5.19 15.38 11.63
CA LYS A 12 5.20 14.26 10.67
C LYS A 12 3.95 14.27 9.78
N VAL A 13 2.77 14.52 10.34
CA VAL A 13 1.51 14.61 9.57
C VAL A 13 1.61 15.62 8.42
N ILE A 14 2.31 16.72 8.63
CA ILE A 14 2.43 17.80 7.64
C ILE A 14 3.59 17.56 6.66
N HIS A 15 4.71 17.03 7.13
CA HIS A 15 5.97 17.05 6.38
C HIS A 15 6.49 15.68 5.94
N ALA A 16 6.00 14.59 6.51
CA ALA A 16 6.47 13.27 6.12
C ALA A 16 5.97 12.91 4.72
N GLY A 17 6.83 12.31 3.90
CA GLY A 17 6.53 11.95 2.52
C GLY A 17 6.46 13.13 1.55
N GLN A 18 6.40 14.37 2.04
CA GLN A 18 6.35 15.56 1.20
C GLN A 18 7.77 16.08 0.97
N LYS A 19 8.28 15.86 -0.23
CA LYS A 19 9.53 16.45 -0.72
C LYS A 19 9.17 17.59 -1.66
N SER A 20 9.86 18.74 -1.53
CA SER A 20 9.66 19.80 -2.51
C SER A 20 10.00 19.32 -3.93
N ASP A 21 9.19 19.74 -4.89
CA ASP A 21 9.42 19.40 -6.30
C ASP A 21 10.74 20.00 -6.76
N PRO A 22 11.66 19.21 -7.31
CA PRO A 22 13.00 19.68 -7.67
C PRO A 22 12.99 20.65 -8.85
N THR A 23 11.92 20.68 -9.64
CA THR A 23 11.81 21.53 -10.85
C THR A 23 11.22 22.89 -10.50
N THR A 24 10.15 22.89 -9.70
CA THR A 24 9.37 24.11 -9.40
C THR A 24 9.62 24.66 -8.00
N GLY A 25 10.18 23.83 -7.10
CA GLY A 25 10.30 24.15 -5.67
C GLY A 25 8.98 24.08 -4.92
N ALA A 26 7.90 23.55 -5.52
CA ALA A 26 6.61 23.40 -4.85
C ALA A 26 6.74 22.54 -3.59
N VAL A 27 6.21 23.03 -2.47
CA VAL A 27 6.29 22.33 -1.16
C VAL A 27 5.17 21.29 -0.98
N MET A 28 4.05 21.46 -1.68
CA MET A 28 2.97 20.49 -1.72
C MET A 28 3.25 19.43 -2.78
N THR A 29 2.94 18.18 -2.46
CA THR A 29 3.10 17.08 -3.41
C THR A 29 2.21 17.29 -4.64
N PRO A 30 2.78 17.35 -5.86
CA PRO A 30 1.99 17.45 -7.09
C PRO A 30 1.10 16.22 -7.29
N ILE A 31 -0.07 16.43 -7.93
CA ILE A 31 -0.92 15.33 -8.38
C ILE A 31 -0.39 14.87 -9.75
N VAL A 32 0.22 13.69 -9.77
CA VAL A 32 0.78 13.09 -10.99
C VAL A 32 -0.23 12.11 -11.58
N LEU A 33 -0.77 12.48 -12.74
CA LEU A 33 -1.75 11.67 -13.49
C LEU A 33 -1.11 10.81 -14.59
N ALA A 34 0.22 10.88 -14.75
CA ALA A 34 0.93 10.09 -15.75
C ALA A 34 0.76 8.59 -15.45
N SER A 35 0.37 7.82 -16.48
CA SER A 35 0.26 6.36 -16.40
C SER A 35 1.57 5.66 -16.71
N THR A 36 2.37 6.21 -17.65
CA THR A 36 3.63 5.65 -18.13
C THR A 36 4.74 6.69 -18.07
N TYR A 37 5.97 6.21 -17.93
CA TYR A 37 7.16 7.04 -17.81
C TYR A 37 8.20 6.62 -18.85
N GLU A 38 9.03 7.58 -19.27
CA GLU A 38 10.10 7.33 -20.21
C GLU A 38 11.17 6.39 -19.65
N GLN A 39 11.57 5.43 -20.46
CA GLN A 39 12.69 4.55 -20.19
C GLN A 39 13.78 4.79 -21.23
N SER A 40 15.02 4.91 -20.80
CA SER A 40 16.17 5.07 -21.70
C SER A 40 16.52 3.77 -22.43
N SER A 41 16.17 2.63 -21.85
CA SER A 41 16.20 1.30 -22.44
C SER A 41 15.28 0.37 -21.63
N PRO A 42 14.92 -0.82 -22.09
CA PRO A 42 14.05 -1.74 -21.35
C PRO A 42 14.51 -1.95 -19.89
N GLY A 43 13.65 -1.58 -18.93
CA GLY A 43 13.93 -1.68 -17.50
C GLY A 43 14.84 -0.57 -16.92
N VAL A 44 15.31 0.40 -17.72
CA VAL A 44 16.14 1.52 -17.24
C VAL A 44 15.33 2.80 -17.20
N HIS A 45 14.87 3.19 -16.02
CA HIS A 45 14.00 4.35 -15.78
C HIS A 45 14.53 5.21 -14.61
N LYS A 46 13.99 6.42 -14.46
CA LYS A 46 14.37 7.41 -13.42
C LYS A 46 13.72 7.17 -12.04
N GLY A 47 13.25 5.96 -11.76
CA GLY A 47 12.55 5.60 -10.52
C GLY A 47 11.10 5.19 -10.75
N TYR A 48 10.49 5.66 -11.82
CA TYR A 48 9.10 5.36 -12.19
C TYR A 48 9.05 4.76 -13.58
N ASP A 49 8.23 3.75 -13.78
CA ASP A 49 7.99 3.06 -15.05
C ASP A 49 6.51 3.09 -15.43
N TYR A 50 5.66 2.72 -14.48
CA TYR A 50 4.22 2.61 -14.67
C TYR A 50 3.47 2.91 -13.39
N SER A 51 2.39 3.71 -13.46
CA SER A 51 1.71 4.23 -12.27
C SER A 51 1.02 3.17 -11.41
N ARG A 52 0.71 1.98 -11.95
CA ARG A 52 0.19 0.85 -11.17
C ARG A 52 1.27 0.28 -10.25
N SER A 53 2.52 0.23 -10.71
CA SER A 53 3.68 -0.19 -9.92
C SER A 53 4.05 0.89 -8.91
N THR A 54 4.37 2.09 -9.40
CA THR A 54 4.82 3.24 -8.60
C THR A 54 4.25 4.55 -9.16
N ASN A 55 3.86 5.46 -8.27
CA ASN A 55 3.38 6.78 -8.64
C ASN A 55 3.84 7.80 -7.58
N PRO A 56 4.40 8.97 -7.96
CA PRO A 56 4.94 9.92 -7.00
C PRO A 56 3.93 10.43 -5.97
N THR A 57 2.67 10.63 -6.37
CA THR A 57 1.61 11.07 -5.46
C THR A 57 1.26 9.99 -4.44
N ARG A 58 1.13 8.73 -4.89
CA ARG A 58 0.88 7.59 -3.99
C ARG A 58 2.06 7.32 -3.07
N GLU A 59 3.28 7.40 -3.58
CA GLU A 59 4.50 7.21 -2.78
C GLU A 59 4.60 8.23 -1.65
N ALA A 60 4.25 9.50 -1.90
CA ALA A 60 4.23 10.52 -0.86
C ALA A 60 3.24 10.17 0.28
N PHE A 61 2.07 9.64 -0.05
CA PHE A 61 1.10 9.14 0.93
C PHE A 61 1.64 7.92 1.68
N GLU A 62 2.20 6.95 0.98
CA GLU A 62 2.78 5.73 1.57
C GLU A 62 3.94 6.06 2.53
N GLU A 63 4.83 7.01 2.15
CA GLU A 63 5.90 7.50 3.01
C GLU A 63 5.37 8.22 4.26
N CYS A 64 4.29 9.01 4.11
CA CYS A 64 3.66 9.71 5.23
C CYS A 64 3.14 8.72 6.27
N ILE A 65 2.29 7.78 5.87
CA ILE A 65 1.72 6.75 6.75
C ILE A 65 2.82 5.90 7.38
N THR A 66 3.82 5.50 6.59
CA THR A 66 4.99 4.76 7.09
C THR A 66 5.68 5.50 8.24
N SER A 67 5.85 6.82 8.08
CA SER A 67 6.49 7.65 9.12
C SER A 67 5.63 7.80 10.37
N LEU A 68 4.31 7.92 10.22
CA LEU A 68 3.36 8.06 11.33
C LEU A 68 3.27 6.78 12.17
N GLU A 69 3.24 5.63 11.50
CA GLU A 69 3.16 4.31 12.12
C GLU A 69 4.54 3.74 12.53
N ASN A 70 5.61 4.52 12.35
CA ASN A 70 6.99 4.07 12.58
C ASN A 70 7.33 2.76 11.84
N GLY A 71 6.69 2.55 10.69
CA GLY A 71 6.90 1.40 9.83
C GLY A 71 8.19 1.48 9.02
N ILE A 72 8.49 0.40 8.33
CA ILE A 72 9.64 0.31 7.40
C ILE A 72 9.17 0.73 6.00
N LYS A 73 7.97 0.29 5.60
CA LYS A 73 7.36 0.55 4.29
C LYS A 73 5.84 0.54 4.41
N GLY A 74 5.18 1.43 3.69
CA GLY A 74 3.73 1.47 3.52
C GLY A 74 3.36 1.12 2.08
N PHE A 75 2.17 0.57 1.89
CA PHE A 75 1.60 0.25 0.59
C PHE A 75 0.16 0.73 0.51
N GLY A 76 -0.16 1.52 -0.50
CA GLY A 76 -1.50 2.01 -0.75
C GLY A 76 -2.29 1.02 -1.61
N PHE A 77 -3.47 0.62 -1.14
CA PHE A 77 -4.41 -0.25 -1.85
C PHE A 77 -5.69 0.50 -2.22
N SER A 78 -6.40 0.01 -3.21
CA SER A 78 -7.67 0.60 -3.66
C SER A 78 -8.83 0.36 -2.68
N SER A 79 -8.68 -0.59 -1.75
CA SER A 79 -9.67 -0.89 -0.71
C SER A 79 -9.03 -1.56 0.50
N GLY A 80 -9.71 -1.48 1.66
CA GLY A 80 -9.28 -2.19 2.87
C GLY A 80 -9.27 -3.71 2.69
N VAL A 81 -10.22 -4.25 1.93
CA VAL A 81 -10.24 -5.70 1.61
C VAL A 81 -8.99 -6.10 0.85
N ALA A 82 -8.56 -5.32 -0.17
CA ALA A 82 -7.34 -5.59 -0.91
C ALA A 82 -6.09 -5.54 0.00
N ALA A 83 -6.03 -4.59 0.93
CA ALA A 83 -4.93 -4.49 1.88
C ALA A 83 -4.87 -5.72 2.82
N ILE A 84 -6.01 -6.14 3.35
CA ILE A 84 -6.07 -7.31 4.25
C ILE A 84 -5.77 -8.60 3.48
N SER A 85 -6.29 -8.75 2.26
CA SER A 85 -5.97 -9.90 1.40
C SER A 85 -4.47 -10.03 1.15
N ALA A 86 -3.80 -8.91 0.87
CA ALA A 86 -2.34 -8.92 0.72
C ALA A 86 -1.60 -9.36 1.99
N CYS A 87 -2.11 -9.01 3.18
CA CYS A 87 -1.55 -9.52 4.44
C CYS A 87 -1.77 -11.03 4.60
N VAL A 88 -2.95 -11.52 4.22
CA VAL A 88 -3.27 -12.96 4.31
C VAL A 88 -2.42 -13.78 3.34
N GLU A 89 -2.10 -13.24 2.16
CA GLU A 89 -1.22 -13.90 1.18
C GLU A 89 0.22 -14.13 1.67
N LEU A 90 0.65 -13.45 2.73
CA LEU A 90 1.96 -13.68 3.35
C LEU A 90 2.00 -14.95 4.21
N LEU A 91 0.85 -15.52 4.53
CA LEU A 91 0.72 -16.67 5.42
C LEU A 91 0.83 -17.99 4.64
N GLN A 92 1.30 -19.01 5.33
CA GLN A 92 1.43 -20.34 4.77
C GLN A 92 0.29 -21.26 5.24
N PRO A 93 -0.04 -22.32 4.49
CA PRO A 93 -1.00 -23.32 4.94
C PRO A 93 -0.60 -23.89 6.31
N GLY A 94 -1.50 -23.74 7.28
CA GLY A 94 -1.25 -24.16 8.67
C GLY A 94 -1.00 -23.01 9.65
N ASP A 95 -0.75 -21.80 9.17
CA ASP A 95 -0.68 -20.61 10.01
C ASP A 95 -2.04 -20.28 10.63
N HIS A 96 -2.02 -19.67 11.81
CA HIS A 96 -3.22 -19.26 12.51
C HIS A 96 -3.42 -17.75 12.44
N ILE A 97 -4.66 -17.35 12.14
CA ILE A 97 -5.08 -15.96 12.16
C ILE A 97 -6.04 -15.77 13.33
N ILE A 98 -5.77 -14.78 14.18
CA ILE A 98 -6.69 -14.31 15.18
C ILE A 98 -7.32 -13.04 14.66
N ALA A 99 -8.63 -13.03 14.51
CA ALA A 99 -9.38 -11.90 14.02
C ALA A 99 -10.58 -11.65 14.93
N MET A 100 -11.05 -10.40 14.95
CA MET A 100 -12.29 -10.05 15.65
C MET A 100 -13.48 -10.73 14.95
N ASP A 101 -14.53 -11.03 15.70
CA ASP A 101 -15.78 -11.58 15.14
C ASP A 101 -16.61 -10.53 14.38
N ASP A 102 -16.38 -9.25 14.66
CA ASP A 102 -17.00 -8.09 14.02
C ASP A 102 -16.21 -7.62 12.79
N LEU A 103 -15.85 -8.54 11.92
CA LEU A 103 -15.19 -8.22 10.67
C LEU A 103 -16.18 -7.74 9.60
N TYR A 104 -15.70 -6.85 8.74
CA TYR A 104 -16.45 -6.48 7.54
C TYR A 104 -16.84 -7.74 6.73
N GLY A 105 -18.13 -7.90 6.44
CA GLY A 105 -18.69 -9.14 5.89
C GLY A 105 -17.95 -9.68 4.65
N CYS A 106 -17.47 -8.80 3.75
CA CYS A 106 -16.71 -9.23 2.59
C CYS A 106 -15.40 -9.94 2.96
N LEU A 107 -14.78 -9.63 4.10
CA LEU A 107 -13.56 -10.31 4.54
C LEU A 107 -13.82 -11.74 4.96
N LEU A 108 -14.97 -12.00 5.61
CA LEU A 108 -15.38 -13.34 6.02
C LEU A 108 -15.67 -14.25 4.82
N TYR A 109 -16.18 -13.68 3.71
CA TYR A 109 -16.59 -14.44 2.54
C TYR A 109 -15.52 -14.55 1.45
N THR A 110 -14.57 -13.63 1.40
CA THR A 110 -13.57 -13.57 0.32
C THR A 110 -12.16 -13.99 0.75
N SER A 111 -11.89 -14.07 2.07
CA SER A 111 -10.62 -14.62 2.52
C SER A 111 -10.62 -16.12 2.33
N PRO A 112 -9.78 -16.67 1.42
CA PRO A 112 -9.71 -18.10 1.21
C PRO A 112 -9.18 -18.78 2.46
N SER A 113 -10.05 -19.43 3.23
CA SER A 113 -9.66 -20.26 4.36
C SER A 113 -9.78 -21.72 3.97
N PRO A 114 -8.71 -22.52 4.09
CA PRO A 114 -8.79 -23.97 3.88
C PRO A 114 -9.76 -24.65 4.83
N ARG A 115 -10.19 -23.98 5.92
CA ARG A 115 -11.19 -24.45 6.87
C ARG A 115 -12.61 -24.01 6.56
N ASP A 116 -12.81 -23.10 5.60
CA ASP A 116 -14.14 -22.68 5.19
C ASP A 116 -14.79 -23.77 4.35
N LYS A 117 -15.57 -24.61 4.99
CA LYS A 117 -16.35 -25.67 4.33
C LYS A 117 -17.32 -25.14 3.25
N ARG A 118 -17.63 -23.85 3.26
CA ARG A 118 -18.47 -23.23 2.23
C ARG A 118 -17.70 -22.94 0.96
N GLN A 119 -16.41 -22.65 1.06
CA GLN A 119 -15.53 -22.48 -0.10
C GLN A 119 -15.11 -23.81 -0.72
N SER A 120 -15.02 -24.87 0.07
CA SER A 120 -14.78 -26.22 -0.47
C SER A 120 -15.98 -26.80 -1.23
N ARG A 121 -17.13 -26.14 -1.15
CA ARG A 121 -18.34 -26.44 -1.95
C ARG A 121 -18.42 -25.50 -3.13
N MET A 122 -17.41 -25.47 -3.98
CA MET A 122 -17.71 -25.18 -5.37
C MET A 122 -18.70 -26.26 -5.84
N PRO A 123 -19.89 -25.90 -6.34
CA PRO A 123 -20.71 -26.88 -6.98
C PRO A 123 -19.85 -27.46 -8.10
N SER A 124 -19.61 -28.75 -8.06
CA SER A 124 -19.20 -29.45 -9.26
C SER A 124 -20.28 -29.12 -10.26
N SER A 125 -20.02 -28.20 -11.15
CA SER A 125 -20.87 -27.94 -12.27
C SER A 125 -21.01 -29.25 -13.01
N ALA A 126 -22.21 -29.77 -12.96
CA ALA A 126 -22.61 -30.81 -13.85
C ALA A 126 -22.41 -30.37 -15.31
#